data_b51378d0d444244e7254ac5657c29e70
#
_entry.id   b51378d0d444244e7254ac5657c29e70
#
_cell.length_a   1.000
_cell.length_b   1.000
_cell.length_c   1.000
_cell.angle_alpha   90.00
_cell.angle_beta   90.00
_cell.angle_gamma   90.00
#
_symmetry.space_group_name_H-M   'P 1'
#
loop_
_entity.id
_entity.type
_entity.pdbx_description
1 polymer ?
#
loop_
_entity_poly.entity_id
_entity_poly.type
_entity_poly.pdbx_seq_one_letter_code
_entity_poly.pdbx_strand_id
1 'polypeptide(L)'
;MYKRQQQNRILAGQTFPKDKLVNAKGKKVLVIGGGDTGSDCIGTSVRQGAVSVTQIEIMPKPPVGYNPATPWPQWPAVFKTTSSHEEGCTRRWCLASNQFLGQNGKVTGVEVEEVEWIPAADGGRPTMKPTGKKEVIEADMVLLAMGFLKPEQPKFAKNVFLAGDAETGASLVVRAMAGGRKAAAEIDAY
;
A
#
# COMPACT_ATOMS: atom_id res chain seq x y z
N MET A 1 -0.67 3.42 8.72
CA MET A 1 -0.59 4.84 9.09
C MET A 1 -0.23 5.04 10.57
N TYR A 2 -0.93 4.40 11.51
CA TYR A 2 -0.63 4.52 12.96
C TYR A 2 0.80 4.14 13.36
N LYS A 3 1.40 3.11 12.73
CA LYS A 3 2.77 2.66 13.06
C LYS A 3 3.83 3.73 12.76
N ARG A 4 3.73 4.44 11.64
CA ARG A 4 4.65 5.54 11.29
C ARG A 4 4.51 6.72 12.24
N GLN A 5 3.29 7.10 12.59
CA GLN A 5 3.03 8.17 13.55
C GLN A 5 3.60 7.83 14.94
N GLN A 6 3.42 6.60 15.42
CA GLN A 6 3.99 6.14 16.68
C GLN A 6 5.52 6.20 16.64
N GLN A 7 6.15 5.71 15.56
CA GLN A 7 7.61 5.75 15.41
C GLN A 7 8.14 7.19 15.42
N ASN A 8 7.50 8.11 14.69
CA ASN A 8 7.89 9.52 14.69
C ASN A 8 7.78 10.16 16.09
N ARG A 9 6.73 9.83 16.84
CA ARG A 9 6.55 10.29 18.22
C ARG A 9 7.61 9.73 19.17
N ILE A 10 7.98 8.46 19.00
CA ILE A 10 9.07 7.84 19.79
C ILE A 10 10.40 8.55 19.50
N LEU A 11 10.70 8.82 18.22
CA LEU A 11 11.90 9.57 17.83
C LEU A 11 11.90 11.00 18.38
N ALA A 12 10.72 11.60 18.55
CA ALA A 12 10.53 12.90 19.21
C ALA A 12 10.55 12.81 20.76
N GLY A 13 10.94 11.68 21.34
CA GLY A 13 11.07 11.50 22.79
C GLY A 13 9.77 11.15 23.52
N GLN A 14 8.67 10.88 22.82
CA GLN A 14 7.41 10.47 23.48
C GLN A 14 7.46 9.00 23.91
N THR A 15 6.98 8.75 25.13
CA THR A 15 6.82 7.39 25.66
C THR A 15 5.38 6.91 25.49
N PHE A 16 5.22 5.61 25.27
CA PHE A 16 3.92 4.96 25.16
C PHE A 16 3.81 3.83 26.20
N PRO A 17 2.63 3.61 26.79
CA PRO A 17 2.35 2.42 27.55
C PRO A 17 2.64 1.15 26.73
N LYS A 18 3.22 0.13 27.35
CA LYS A 18 3.61 -1.11 26.66
C LYS A 18 2.46 -1.82 25.95
N ASP A 19 1.25 -1.77 26.52
CA ASP A 19 0.02 -2.34 25.98
C ASP A 19 -0.50 -1.60 24.73
N LYS A 20 -0.12 -0.33 24.56
CA LYS A 20 -0.49 0.49 23.40
C LYS A 20 0.61 0.57 22.33
N LEU A 21 1.76 -0.03 22.62
CA LEU A 21 2.90 0.01 21.70
C LEU A 21 2.74 -1.03 20.59
N VAL A 22 2.55 -0.57 19.35
CA VAL A 22 2.57 -1.43 18.16
C VAL A 22 4.04 -1.65 17.75
N ASN A 23 4.56 -2.86 17.97
CA ASN A 23 5.95 -3.19 17.74
C ASN A 23 6.08 -4.53 17.01
N ALA A 24 7.02 -4.61 16.07
CA ALA A 24 7.32 -5.81 15.29
C ALA A 24 8.37 -6.74 15.93
N LYS A 25 8.97 -6.35 17.06
CA LYS A 25 10.01 -7.14 17.73
C LYS A 25 9.54 -8.56 18.02
N GLY A 26 10.32 -9.55 17.54
CA GLY A 26 10.05 -10.95 17.76
C GLY A 26 8.81 -11.50 17.03
N LYS A 27 8.29 -10.78 16.03
CA LYS A 27 7.07 -11.16 15.29
C LYS A 27 7.37 -11.56 13.85
N LYS A 28 6.56 -12.46 13.32
CA LYS A 28 6.41 -12.70 11.89
C LYS A 28 5.48 -11.62 11.34
N VAL A 29 5.97 -10.78 10.43
CA VAL A 29 5.24 -9.64 9.88
C VAL A 29 4.86 -9.91 8.42
N LEU A 30 3.57 -9.76 8.11
CA LEU A 30 3.07 -9.76 6.73
C LEU A 30 2.71 -8.34 6.32
N VAL A 31 3.24 -7.87 5.20
CA VAL A 31 2.91 -6.58 4.58
C VAL A 31 2.11 -6.86 3.31
N ILE A 32 0.89 -6.32 3.23
CA ILE A 32 0.02 -6.45 2.06
C ILE A 32 0.07 -5.16 1.26
N GLY A 33 0.65 -5.22 0.07
CA GLY A 33 0.83 -4.10 -0.85
C GLY A 33 2.29 -3.81 -1.19
N GLY A 34 2.56 -3.54 -2.47
CA GLY A 34 3.90 -3.41 -3.07
C GLY A 34 4.42 -1.98 -3.23
N GLY A 35 3.66 -0.96 -2.82
CA GLY A 35 4.02 0.46 -2.98
C GLY A 35 4.98 0.98 -1.90
N ASP A 36 5.24 2.29 -1.93
CA ASP A 36 6.17 2.96 -1.01
C ASP A 36 5.77 2.80 0.47
N THR A 37 4.46 2.80 0.76
CA THR A 37 3.96 2.53 2.12
C THR A 37 4.34 1.12 2.59
N GLY A 38 4.28 0.13 1.68
CA GLY A 38 4.72 -1.24 1.98
C GLY A 38 6.21 -1.30 2.26
N SER A 39 7.02 -0.62 1.46
CA SER A 39 8.46 -0.49 1.66
C SER A 39 8.80 0.12 3.03
N ASP A 40 8.15 1.21 3.41
CA ASP A 40 8.31 1.85 4.73
C ASP A 40 7.94 0.89 5.88
N CYS A 41 6.89 0.08 5.68
CA CYS A 41 6.46 -0.94 6.64
C CYS A 41 7.52 -2.03 6.82
N ILE A 42 8.16 -2.46 5.73
CA ILE A 42 9.23 -3.47 5.73
C ILE A 42 10.43 -2.96 6.55
N GLY A 43 11.05 -1.86 6.14
CA GLY A 43 12.23 -1.33 6.82
C GLY A 43 11.96 -1.03 8.31
N THR A 44 10.80 -0.45 8.64
CA THR A 44 10.42 -0.23 10.03
C THR A 44 10.30 -1.53 10.80
N SER A 45 9.75 -2.60 10.21
CA SER A 45 9.60 -3.89 10.88
C SER A 45 10.94 -4.59 11.11
N VAL A 46 11.83 -4.55 10.11
CA VAL A 46 13.20 -5.08 10.23
C VAL A 46 13.97 -4.35 11.33
N ARG A 47 14.00 -3.02 11.30
CA ARG A 47 14.68 -2.20 12.33
C ARG A 47 14.11 -2.37 13.74
N GLN A 48 12.85 -2.77 13.87
CA GLN A 48 12.23 -3.13 15.16
C GLN A 48 12.56 -4.56 15.62
N GLY A 49 13.28 -5.36 14.84
CA GLY A 49 13.67 -6.72 15.18
C GLY A 49 12.56 -7.75 14.94
N ALA A 50 11.84 -7.65 13.83
CA ALA A 50 10.94 -8.72 13.37
C ALA A 50 11.75 -10.01 13.12
N VAL A 51 11.14 -11.17 13.39
CA VAL A 51 11.74 -12.48 13.09
C VAL A 51 11.78 -12.71 11.58
N SER A 52 10.71 -12.32 10.90
CA SER A 52 10.63 -12.36 9.45
C SER A 52 9.69 -11.26 8.95
N VAL A 53 9.94 -10.77 7.74
CA VAL A 53 9.06 -9.85 7.04
C VAL A 53 8.76 -10.42 5.66
N THR A 54 7.48 -10.67 5.38
CA THR A 54 6.99 -11.08 4.06
C THR A 54 6.13 -9.98 3.48
N GLN A 55 6.37 -9.61 2.23
CA GLN A 55 5.51 -8.70 1.46
C GLN A 55 4.79 -9.49 0.38
N ILE A 56 3.48 -9.28 0.27
CA ILE A 56 2.68 -9.81 -0.83
C ILE A 56 2.08 -8.68 -1.65
N GLU A 57 1.98 -8.93 -2.95
CA GLU A 57 1.38 -8.03 -3.92
C GLU A 57 0.41 -8.83 -4.80
N ILE A 58 -0.79 -8.26 -5.04
CA ILE A 58 -1.80 -8.88 -5.89
C ILE A 58 -1.42 -8.81 -7.36
N MET A 59 -0.66 -7.78 -7.75
CA MET A 59 -0.20 -7.60 -9.13
C MET A 59 0.94 -8.54 -9.48
N PRO A 60 1.16 -8.83 -10.77
CA PRO A 60 2.35 -9.56 -11.22
C PRO A 60 3.64 -8.82 -10.87
N LYS A 61 4.72 -9.57 -10.74
CA LYS A 61 6.06 -8.99 -10.58
C LYS A 61 6.39 -8.11 -11.79
N PRO A 62 6.65 -6.81 -11.59
CA PRO A 62 7.02 -5.95 -12.70
C PRO A 62 8.35 -6.38 -13.36
N PRO A 63 8.54 -6.10 -14.65
CA PRO A 63 9.80 -6.40 -15.32
C PRO A 63 10.95 -5.56 -14.75
N VAL A 64 12.16 -6.11 -14.86
CA VAL A 64 13.38 -5.39 -14.52
C VAL A 64 13.78 -4.53 -15.73
N GLY A 65 14.03 -3.24 -15.52
CA GLY A 65 14.40 -2.32 -16.57
C GLY A 65 13.23 -1.74 -17.37
N TYR A 66 13.44 -1.47 -18.65
CA TYR A 66 12.44 -0.85 -19.51
C TYR A 66 11.19 -1.73 -19.67
N ASN A 67 10.02 -1.10 -19.50
CA ASN A 67 8.72 -1.76 -19.72
C ASN A 67 8.00 -1.10 -20.91
N PRO A 68 7.89 -1.78 -22.06
CA PRO A 68 7.22 -1.23 -23.23
C PRO A 68 5.71 -1.01 -23.04
N ALA A 69 5.08 -1.63 -22.06
CA ALA A 69 3.68 -1.41 -21.74
C ALA A 69 3.42 -0.07 -21.01
N THR A 70 4.47 0.56 -20.50
CA THR A 70 4.39 1.87 -19.83
C THR A 70 5.52 2.80 -20.33
N PRO A 71 5.46 3.17 -21.65
CA PRO A 71 6.48 4.09 -22.22
C PRO A 71 6.32 5.50 -21.63
N TRP A 72 7.38 6.28 -21.69
CA TRP A 72 7.28 7.71 -21.38
C TRP A 72 6.18 8.39 -22.25
N PRO A 73 5.34 9.28 -21.73
CA PRO A 73 5.38 9.92 -20.41
C PRO A 73 4.62 9.19 -19.29
N GLN A 74 4.25 7.94 -19.47
CA GLN A 74 3.58 7.17 -18.44
C GLN A 74 4.52 6.84 -17.27
N TRP A 75 3.95 6.66 -16.09
CA TRP A 75 4.73 6.19 -14.94
C TRP A 75 5.26 4.77 -15.20
N PRO A 76 6.57 4.52 -15.15
CA PRO A 76 7.12 3.23 -15.50
C PRO A 76 6.76 2.17 -14.46
N ALA A 77 5.99 1.16 -14.88
CA ALA A 77 5.68 -0.02 -14.07
C ALA A 77 6.87 -1.01 -14.15
N VAL A 78 7.94 -0.71 -13.44
CA VAL A 78 9.17 -1.51 -13.39
C VAL A 78 9.44 -2.01 -11.97
N PHE A 79 10.15 -3.13 -11.87
CA PHE A 79 10.57 -3.68 -10.59
C PHE A 79 11.53 -2.72 -9.88
N LYS A 80 11.12 -2.28 -8.69
CA LYS A 80 11.91 -1.39 -7.84
C LYS A 80 12.29 -2.09 -6.55
N THR A 81 13.53 -1.92 -6.16
CA THR A 81 14.04 -2.30 -4.83
C THR A 81 14.49 -1.02 -4.14
N THR A 82 13.95 -0.77 -2.97
CA THR A 82 14.35 0.36 -2.13
C THR A 82 15.34 -0.10 -1.06
N SER A 83 16.04 0.81 -0.42
CA SER A 83 16.91 0.50 0.71
C SER A 83 16.19 -0.28 1.83
N SER A 84 14.90 0.03 2.06
CA SER A 84 14.08 -0.72 3.03
C SER A 84 13.85 -2.19 2.64
N HIS A 85 13.76 -2.50 1.35
CA HIS A 85 13.69 -3.89 0.89
C HIS A 85 15.04 -4.62 1.07
N GLU A 86 16.14 -3.89 0.91
CA GLU A 86 17.50 -4.43 1.07
C GLU A 86 17.85 -4.75 2.54
N GLU A 87 17.16 -4.13 3.50
CA GLU A 87 17.29 -4.47 4.93
C GLU A 87 16.83 -5.90 5.24
N GLY A 88 16.01 -6.52 4.37
CA GLY A 88 15.65 -7.93 4.43
C GLY A 88 14.13 -8.15 4.46
N CYS A 89 13.62 -8.74 3.38
CA CYS A 89 12.25 -9.26 3.32
C CYS A 89 12.11 -10.31 2.21
N THR A 90 11.10 -11.17 2.35
CA THR A 90 10.64 -12.03 1.25
C THR A 90 9.53 -11.31 0.50
N ARG A 91 9.65 -11.16 -0.82
CA ARG A 91 8.64 -10.51 -1.66
C ARG A 91 7.97 -11.54 -2.56
N ARG A 92 6.65 -11.51 -2.61
CA ARG A 92 5.82 -12.44 -3.39
C ARG A 92 4.74 -11.67 -4.15
N TRP A 93 4.40 -12.14 -5.35
CA TRP A 93 3.47 -11.49 -6.27
C TRP A 93 2.36 -12.46 -6.67
N CYS A 94 1.32 -11.92 -7.32
CA CYS A 94 0.13 -12.67 -7.72
C CYS A 94 -0.56 -13.37 -6.56
N LEU A 95 -0.61 -12.74 -5.39
CA LEU A 95 -1.26 -13.27 -4.19
C LEU A 95 -2.36 -12.34 -3.70
N ALA A 96 -3.59 -12.83 -3.71
CA ALA A 96 -4.74 -12.17 -3.10
C ALA A 96 -4.88 -12.62 -1.63
N SER A 97 -5.15 -11.68 -0.73
CA SER A 97 -5.47 -12.00 0.67
C SER A 97 -6.97 -12.25 0.80
N ASN A 98 -7.36 -13.49 1.17
CA ASN A 98 -8.74 -13.91 1.25
C ASN A 98 -9.32 -13.77 2.66
N GLN A 99 -8.59 -14.27 3.66
CA GLN A 99 -9.09 -14.32 5.03
C GLN A 99 -7.97 -14.13 6.04
N PHE A 100 -8.25 -13.32 7.07
CA PHE A 100 -7.39 -13.22 8.25
C PHE A 100 -7.74 -14.31 9.23
N LEU A 101 -6.75 -15.08 9.65
CA LEU A 101 -6.89 -16.11 10.66
C LEU A 101 -6.45 -15.55 12.00
N GLY A 102 -7.15 -15.93 13.06
CA GLY A 102 -6.82 -15.42 14.38
C GLY A 102 -7.38 -16.28 15.50
N GLN A 103 -6.77 -16.15 16.68
CA GLN A 103 -7.19 -16.80 17.89
C GLN A 103 -7.08 -15.83 19.08
N ASN A 104 -8.09 -15.80 19.93
CA ASN A 104 -8.13 -14.95 21.14
C ASN A 104 -7.87 -13.46 20.82
N GLY A 105 -8.44 -12.94 19.73
CA GLY A 105 -8.29 -11.54 19.32
C GLY A 105 -6.92 -11.18 18.74
N LYS A 106 -6.07 -12.17 18.44
CA LYS A 106 -4.75 -11.96 17.80
C LYS A 106 -4.73 -12.65 16.45
N VAL A 107 -4.13 -11.98 15.45
CA VAL A 107 -3.88 -12.59 14.15
C VAL A 107 -2.81 -13.68 14.28
N THR A 108 -3.02 -14.80 13.61
CA THR A 108 -2.08 -15.93 13.54
C THR A 108 -1.61 -16.21 12.12
N GLY A 109 -2.31 -15.69 11.12
CA GLY A 109 -1.94 -15.83 9.71
C GLY A 109 -2.97 -15.21 8.79
N VAL A 110 -2.69 -15.30 7.50
CA VAL A 110 -3.59 -14.88 6.43
C VAL A 110 -3.66 -15.99 5.39
N GLU A 111 -4.88 -16.43 5.07
CA GLU A 111 -5.11 -17.28 3.90
C GLU A 111 -4.95 -16.40 2.66
N VAL A 112 -4.05 -16.81 1.77
CA VAL A 112 -3.82 -16.17 0.49
C VAL A 112 -4.11 -17.14 -0.63
N GLU A 113 -4.46 -16.61 -1.79
CA GLU A 113 -4.75 -17.39 -3.00
C GLU A 113 -3.93 -16.84 -4.16
N GLU A 114 -3.32 -17.75 -4.91
CA GLU A 114 -2.63 -17.41 -6.15
C GLU A 114 -3.63 -16.90 -7.19
N VAL A 115 -3.27 -15.81 -7.86
CA VAL A 115 -4.09 -15.21 -8.92
C VAL A 115 -3.34 -15.10 -10.23
N GLU A 116 -4.06 -15.24 -11.33
CA GLU A 116 -3.58 -14.98 -12.68
C GLU A 116 -4.20 -13.70 -13.23
N TRP A 117 -3.40 -12.95 -13.98
CA TRP A 117 -3.85 -11.74 -14.66
C TRP A 117 -3.96 -12.01 -16.16
N ILE A 118 -5.20 -12.05 -16.66
CA ILE A 118 -5.52 -12.31 -18.06
C ILE A 118 -5.58 -10.97 -18.78
N PRO A 119 -4.70 -10.73 -19.79
CA PRO A 119 -4.79 -9.54 -20.63
C PRO A 119 -6.15 -9.46 -21.31
N ALA A 120 -6.73 -8.28 -21.39
CA ALA A 120 -7.94 -8.06 -22.17
C ALA A 120 -7.62 -8.11 -23.67
N ALA A 121 -8.46 -8.76 -24.46
CA ALA A 121 -8.25 -8.92 -25.90
C ALA A 121 -8.31 -7.59 -26.68
N ASP A 122 -8.99 -6.58 -26.11
CA ASP A 122 -9.14 -5.23 -26.66
C ASP A 122 -8.06 -4.24 -26.17
N GLY A 123 -7.02 -4.73 -25.46
CA GLY A 123 -5.99 -3.89 -24.83
C GLY A 123 -6.47 -3.11 -23.61
N GLY A 124 -7.67 -3.42 -23.10
CA GLY A 124 -8.22 -2.83 -21.88
C GLY A 124 -7.54 -3.31 -20.60
N ARG A 125 -8.22 -3.15 -19.47
CA ARG A 125 -7.67 -3.59 -18.17
C ARG A 125 -7.61 -5.12 -18.06
N PRO A 126 -6.48 -5.70 -17.65
CA PRO A 126 -6.41 -7.13 -17.39
C PRO A 126 -7.44 -7.56 -16.33
N THR A 127 -7.95 -8.77 -16.45
CA THR A 127 -8.88 -9.35 -15.48
C THR A 127 -8.14 -10.31 -14.57
N MET A 128 -8.36 -10.16 -13.27
CA MET A 128 -7.81 -11.07 -12.25
C MET A 128 -8.68 -12.33 -12.15
N LYS A 129 -8.05 -13.50 -12.15
CA LYS A 129 -8.70 -14.78 -11.97
C LYS A 129 -8.03 -15.58 -10.85
N PRO A 130 -8.74 -16.02 -9.81
CA PRO A 130 -8.23 -16.95 -8.82
C PRO A 130 -7.86 -18.29 -9.46
N THR A 131 -6.74 -18.88 -9.02
CA THR A 131 -6.28 -20.19 -9.51
C THR A 131 -6.82 -21.36 -8.69
N GLY A 132 -7.39 -21.10 -7.53
CA GLY A 132 -7.79 -22.10 -6.55
C GLY A 132 -6.66 -22.61 -5.67
N LYS A 133 -5.41 -22.21 -5.90
CA LYS A 133 -4.28 -22.58 -5.06
C LYS A 133 -4.20 -21.65 -3.86
N LYS A 134 -4.49 -22.21 -2.70
CA LYS A 134 -4.51 -21.50 -1.42
C LYS A 134 -3.38 -21.95 -0.51
N GLU A 135 -2.88 -21.04 0.29
CA GLU A 135 -1.93 -21.31 1.35
C GLU A 135 -2.16 -20.35 2.52
N VAL A 136 -1.61 -20.68 3.69
CA VAL A 136 -1.63 -19.80 4.85
C VAL A 136 -0.22 -19.25 5.07
N ILE A 137 -0.11 -17.92 5.08
CA ILE A 137 1.10 -17.24 5.51
C ILE A 137 0.95 -16.93 6.99
N GLU A 138 1.79 -17.56 7.83
CA GLU A 138 1.81 -17.29 9.26
C GLU A 138 2.26 -15.86 9.54
N ALA A 139 1.52 -15.15 10.40
CA ALA A 139 1.84 -13.79 10.79
C ALA A 139 1.28 -13.44 12.17
N ASP A 140 2.14 -12.86 13.02
CA ASP A 140 1.76 -12.27 14.32
C ASP A 140 1.36 -10.81 14.17
N MET A 141 1.63 -10.20 13.01
CA MET A 141 1.29 -8.83 12.66
C MET A 141 1.06 -8.71 11.16
N VAL A 142 -0.04 -8.07 10.79
CA VAL A 142 -0.36 -7.76 9.39
C VAL A 142 -0.44 -6.24 9.22
N LEU A 143 0.26 -5.73 8.21
CA LEU A 143 0.30 -4.30 7.87
C LEU A 143 -0.35 -4.11 6.50
N LEU A 144 -1.47 -3.38 6.48
CA LEU A 144 -2.19 -3.07 5.26
C LEU A 144 -1.58 -1.83 4.58
N ALA A 145 -0.98 -2.04 3.43
CA ALA A 145 -0.33 -1.00 2.62
C ALA A 145 -0.90 -0.95 1.20
N MET A 146 -2.21 -1.19 1.08
CA MET A 146 -2.92 -1.35 -0.20
C MET A 146 -3.38 -0.01 -0.82
N GLY A 147 -2.89 1.12 -0.32
CA GLY A 147 -3.31 2.45 -0.76
C GLY A 147 -4.60 2.94 -0.10
N PHE A 148 -5.24 3.90 -0.75
CA PHE A 148 -6.47 4.54 -0.27
C PHE A 148 -7.57 4.39 -1.30
N LEU A 149 -8.82 4.28 -0.86
CA LEU A 149 -9.96 4.20 -1.78
C LEU A 149 -10.22 5.57 -2.44
N LYS A 150 -10.54 6.55 -1.63
CA LYS A 150 -10.74 7.96 -2.01
C LYS A 150 -10.92 8.80 -0.73
N PRO A 151 -10.79 10.13 -0.80
CA PRO A 151 -11.12 11.00 0.33
C PRO A 151 -12.62 10.93 0.63
N GLU A 152 -12.96 11.07 1.90
CA GLU A 152 -14.35 11.33 2.31
C GLU A 152 -14.76 12.71 1.80
N GLN A 153 -15.87 12.74 1.08
CA GLN A 153 -16.43 13.99 0.56
C GLN A 153 -17.81 14.20 1.18
N PRO A 154 -17.92 14.90 2.32
CA PRO A 154 -19.20 15.33 2.83
C PRO A 154 -19.88 16.28 1.83
N LYS A 155 -21.19 16.44 1.92
CA LYS A 155 -21.89 17.43 1.11
C LYS A 155 -21.44 18.83 1.55
N PHE A 156 -20.73 19.51 0.70
CA PHE A 156 -20.32 20.90 0.92
C PHE A 156 -21.39 21.88 0.42
N ALA A 157 -21.35 23.08 0.95
CA ALA A 157 -22.13 24.20 0.42
C ALA A 157 -21.66 24.56 -1.00
N LYS A 158 -22.52 25.22 -1.79
CA LYS A 158 -22.22 25.55 -3.20
C LYS A 158 -21.01 26.46 -3.39
N ASN A 159 -20.63 27.20 -2.36
CA ASN A 159 -19.47 28.10 -2.34
C ASN A 159 -18.17 27.42 -1.83
N VAL A 160 -18.14 26.08 -1.74
CA VAL A 160 -16.95 25.33 -1.37
C VAL A 160 -16.43 24.60 -2.60
N PHE A 161 -15.21 24.92 -2.98
CA PHE A 161 -14.50 24.33 -4.11
C PHE A 161 -13.42 23.40 -3.62
N LEU A 162 -13.29 22.22 -4.23
CA LEU A 162 -12.29 21.23 -3.89
C LEU A 162 -11.21 21.17 -4.96
N ALA A 163 -9.98 20.87 -4.55
CA ALA A 163 -8.87 20.67 -5.47
C ALA A 163 -7.88 19.62 -4.96
N GLY A 164 -7.07 19.10 -5.86
CA GLY A 164 -6.01 18.15 -5.56
C GLY A 164 -6.52 16.86 -4.94
N ASP A 165 -5.79 16.34 -3.96
CA ASP A 165 -6.11 15.05 -3.32
C ASP A 165 -7.46 15.06 -2.59
N ALA A 166 -7.93 16.22 -2.16
CA ALA A 166 -9.25 16.33 -1.55
C ALA A 166 -10.39 16.09 -2.54
N GLU A 167 -10.20 16.41 -3.83
CA GLU A 167 -11.20 16.20 -4.89
C GLU A 167 -11.07 14.81 -5.51
N THR A 168 -9.85 14.43 -5.92
CA THR A 168 -9.61 13.26 -6.79
C THR A 168 -9.03 12.06 -6.09
N GLY A 169 -8.62 12.18 -4.83
CA GLY A 169 -7.80 11.20 -4.12
C GLY A 169 -6.31 11.42 -4.35
N ALA A 170 -5.49 10.68 -3.60
CA ALA A 170 -4.04 10.81 -3.66
C ALA A 170 -3.51 10.56 -5.08
N SER A 171 -2.74 11.53 -5.60
CA SER A 171 -2.25 11.51 -6.97
C SER A 171 -0.90 12.24 -7.10
N LEU A 172 -0.48 12.49 -8.34
CA LEU A 172 0.75 13.22 -8.62
C LEU A 172 0.60 14.73 -8.36
N VAL A 173 1.67 15.36 -7.89
CA VAL A 173 1.71 16.82 -7.64
C VAL A 173 1.23 17.64 -8.85
N VAL A 174 1.60 17.24 -10.07
CA VAL A 174 1.17 17.93 -11.29
C VAL A 174 -0.36 17.91 -11.47
N ARG A 175 -1.03 16.85 -11.05
CA ARG A 175 -2.50 16.76 -11.08
C ARG A 175 -3.12 17.64 -10.01
N ALA A 176 -2.54 17.67 -8.81
CA ALA A 176 -2.98 18.56 -7.75
C ALA A 176 -2.86 20.04 -8.16
N MET A 177 -1.76 20.41 -8.81
CA MET A 177 -1.57 21.76 -9.36
C MET A 177 -2.60 22.09 -10.45
N ALA A 178 -2.88 21.16 -11.36
CA ALA A 178 -3.91 21.34 -12.40
C ALA A 178 -5.30 21.50 -11.79
N GLY A 179 -5.65 20.69 -10.78
CA GLY A 179 -6.89 20.80 -10.01
C GLY A 179 -7.02 22.14 -9.31
N GLY A 180 -5.96 22.65 -8.68
CA GLY A 180 -5.92 23.97 -8.05
C GLY A 180 -6.19 25.12 -9.04
N ARG A 181 -5.59 25.05 -10.24
CA ARG A 181 -5.85 26.04 -11.29
C ARG A 181 -7.30 26.02 -11.78
N LYS A 182 -7.87 24.81 -11.93
CA LYS A 182 -9.27 24.64 -12.30
C LYS A 182 -10.21 25.25 -11.22
N ALA A 183 -9.98 24.90 -9.96
CA ALA A 183 -10.76 25.44 -8.85
C ALA A 183 -10.66 26.98 -8.76
N ALA A 184 -9.49 27.55 -8.99
CA ALA A 184 -9.32 29.00 -9.02
C ALA A 184 -10.16 29.65 -10.13
N ALA A 185 -10.21 29.08 -11.33
CA ALA A 185 -11.06 29.59 -12.41
C ALA A 185 -12.57 29.44 -12.09
N GLU A 186 -12.97 28.35 -11.42
CA GLU A 186 -14.36 28.16 -10.96
C GLU A 186 -14.76 29.17 -9.89
N ILE A 187 -13.86 29.52 -8.98
CA ILE A 187 -14.07 30.54 -7.95
C ILE A 187 -14.20 31.93 -8.59
N ASP A 188 -13.38 32.23 -9.59
CA ASP A 188 -13.41 33.52 -10.31
C ASP A 188 -14.71 33.70 -11.12
N ALA A 189 -15.30 32.60 -11.56
CA ALA A 189 -16.57 32.60 -12.29
C ALA A 189 -17.83 32.53 -11.39
N TYR A 190 -17.65 32.29 -10.10
CA TYR A 190 -18.77 32.20 -9.12
C TYR A 190 -19.24 33.56 -8.63
#